data_3b89c7969848b268f737135dc9da6441
#
_entry.id   3b89c7969848b268f737135dc9da6441
#
_cell.length_a   1.000
_cell.length_b   1.000
_cell.length_c   1.000
_cell.angle_alpha   90.00
_cell.angle_beta   90.00
_cell.angle_gamma   90.00
#
_symmetry.space_group_name_H-M   'P 1'
#
loop_
_entity.id
_entity.type
_entity.pdbx_description
1 polymer ?
#
loop_
_entity_poly.entity_id
_entity_poly.type
_entity_poly.pdbx_seq_one_letter_code
_entity_poly.pdbx_strand_id
1 'polypeptide(L)'
;VKMGRLDVYGYEGKCLLLVQLSSAADAVFNEPLEIKAFVNWMMCARTCLPGRGVNLDLRLGIDDRSLSKRKTEWFKHIKNAASKFPPKAQTDVFKANLDISSNRFDLQWKNFPQSGELEDVYFFDITEQITSDEPQTLEQTEHGWKLSLRRAAYASVKPKRMHGWLRWKMAGEGFHWARLDLPIN
;
A
#
# COMPACT_ATOMS: atom_id res chain seq x y z
N VAL A 1 3.24 12.47 -8.20
CA VAL A 1 3.84 13.81 -8.43
C VAL A 1 5.32 13.62 -8.66
N LYS A 2 5.87 14.24 -9.72
CA LYS A 2 7.32 14.21 -9.97
C LYS A 2 8.02 15.32 -9.19
N MET A 3 9.04 14.96 -8.44
CA MET A 3 9.95 15.89 -7.78
C MET A 3 11.36 15.67 -8.35
N GLY A 4 11.70 16.45 -9.37
CA GLY A 4 12.92 16.20 -10.14
C GLY A 4 12.83 14.87 -10.90
N ARG A 5 13.72 13.92 -10.55
CA ARG A 5 13.74 12.56 -11.13
C ARG A 5 12.94 11.54 -10.31
N LEU A 6 12.47 11.90 -9.11
CA LEU A 6 11.77 11.00 -8.21
C LEU A 6 10.25 11.11 -8.40
N ASP A 7 9.58 9.98 -8.47
CA ASP A 7 8.14 9.90 -8.33
C ASP A 7 7.79 9.84 -6.84
N VAL A 8 7.08 10.85 -6.37
CA VAL A 8 6.65 10.95 -4.96
C VAL A 8 5.18 10.65 -4.88
N TYR A 9 4.82 9.76 -3.96
CA TYR A 9 3.44 9.43 -3.68
C TYR A 9 2.92 10.30 -2.56
N GLY A 10 1.72 10.83 -2.73
CA GLY A 10 1.12 11.74 -1.76
C GLY A 10 -0.38 11.86 -1.93
N TYR A 11 -0.96 12.67 -1.10
CA TYR A 11 -2.38 12.99 -1.12
C TYR A 11 -2.58 14.44 -1.51
N GLU A 12 -3.65 14.71 -2.23
CA GLU A 12 -4.08 16.07 -2.55
C GLU A 12 -5.35 16.43 -1.77
N GLY A 13 -5.44 17.69 -1.33
CA GLY A 13 -6.59 18.17 -0.57
C GLY A 13 -6.69 17.57 0.83
N LYS A 14 -7.80 16.89 1.12
CA LYS A 14 -8.07 16.24 2.40
C LYS A 14 -7.82 14.74 2.32
N CYS A 15 -7.04 14.19 3.22
CA CYS A 15 -6.88 12.74 3.34
C CYS A 15 -7.32 12.25 4.73
N LEU A 16 -7.77 11.01 4.78
CA LEU A 16 -8.08 10.29 6.01
C LEU A 16 -7.12 9.10 6.12
N LEU A 17 -6.22 9.17 7.10
CA LEU A 17 -5.30 8.07 7.38
C LEU A 17 -5.98 7.06 8.28
N LEU A 18 -6.17 5.85 7.79
CA LEU A 18 -6.74 4.75 8.56
C LEU A 18 -5.63 3.92 9.18
N VAL A 19 -5.70 3.74 10.50
CA VAL A 19 -4.79 2.87 11.24
C VAL A 19 -5.60 1.72 11.82
N GLN A 20 -5.23 0.49 11.45
CA GLN A 20 -5.82 -0.70 12.02
C GLN A 20 -5.00 -1.12 13.23
N LEU A 21 -5.67 -1.21 14.38
CA LEU A 21 -5.08 -1.69 15.62
C LEU A 21 -5.65 -3.09 15.92
N SER A 22 -4.79 -3.98 16.38
CA SER A 22 -5.17 -5.33 16.81
C SER A 22 -4.53 -5.62 18.14
N SER A 23 -5.29 -6.15 19.09
CA SER A 23 -4.76 -6.71 20.31
C SER A 23 -4.32 -8.17 20.10
N ALA A 24 -3.46 -8.68 20.98
CA ALA A 24 -3.25 -10.12 21.09
C ALA A 24 -4.56 -10.82 21.46
N ALA A 25 -4.73 -12.06 21.00
CA ALA A 25 -5.98 -12.81 21.23
C ALA A 25 -6.28 -13.07 22.71
N ASP A 26 -5.24 -13.14 23.53
CA ASP A 26 -5.28 -13.37 24.98
C ASP A 26 -5.13 -12.07 25.80
N ALA A 27 -5.16 -10.92 25.15
CA ALA A 27 -5.02 -9.63 25.84
C ALA A 27 -6.23 -9.38 26.76
N VAL A 28 -5.97 -9.16 28.04
CA VAL A 28 -6.95 -8.76 29.03
C VAL A 28 -6.73 -7.31 29.39
N PHE A 29 -7.76 -6.51 29.21
CA PHE A 29 -7.71 -5.08 29.54
C PHE A 29 -8.49 -4.84 30.84
N ASN A 30 -7.78 -4.50 31.90
CA ASN A 30 -8.38 -4.15 33.21
C ASN A 30 -8.55 -2.63 33.40
N GLU A 31 -7.94 -1.86 32.50
CA GLU A 31 -7.95 -0.39 32.51
C GLU A 31 -8.25 0.13 31.10
N PRO A 32 -8.77 1.38 30.98
CA PRO A 32 -8.97 2.01 29.70
C PRO A 32 -7.69 2.02 28.85
N LEU A 33 -7.83 1.62 27.59
CA LEU A 33 -6.71 1.64 26.65
C LEU A 33 -6.43 3.07 26.19
N GLU A 34 -5.23 3.55 26.44
CA GLU A 34 -4.74 4.81 25.90
C GLU A 34 -3.97 4.55 24.59
N ILE A 35 -4.44 5.17 23.50
CA ILE A 35 -3.79 5.14 22.21
C ILE A 35 -3.22 6.52 21.94
N LYS A 36 -1.89 6.60 21.78
CA LYS A 36 -1.19 7.83 21.47
C LYS A 36 -0.60 7.72 20.07
N ALA A 37 -0.79 8.75 19.26
CA ALA A 37 -0.19 8.85 17.95
C ALA A 37 0.48 10.21 17.78
N PHE A 38 1.66 10.18 17.16
CA PHE A 38 2.36 11.38 16.74
C PHE A 38 2.39 11.41 15.22
N VAL A 39 1.81 12.47 14.65
CA VAL A 39 1.66 12.58 13.19
C VAL A 39 2.55 13.68 12.65
N ASN A 40 3.44 13.33 11.76
CA ASN A 40 4.22 14.25 10.95
C ASN A 40 3.78 14.14 9.49
N TRP A 41 3.89 15.24 8.76
CA TRP A 41 3.64 15.24 7.32
C TRP A 41 4.59 16.21 6.61
N MET A 42 4.67 16.07 5.31
CA MET A 42 5.40 16.98 4.44
C MET A 42 4.44 17.51 3.38
N MET A 43 4.44 18.81 3.22
CA MET A 43 3.69 19.48 2.15
C MET A 43 4.67 19.86 1.06
N CYS A 44 4.43 19.39 -0.15
CA CYS A 44 5.30 19.61 -1.28
C CYS A 44 4.55 20.32 -2.41
N ALA A 45 5.14 21.43 -2.89
CA ALA A 45 4.76 22.09 -4.12
C ALA A 45 6.03 22.33 -4.95
N ARG A 46 6.56 23.54 -4.97
CA ARG A 46 7.90 23.83 -5.52
C ARG A 46 9.00 23.48 -4.53
N THR A 47 8.70 23.55 -3.26
CA THR A 47 9.59 23.22 -2.13
C THR A 47 8.80 22.36 -1.15
N CYS A 48 9.49 21.42 -0.51
CA CYS A 48 8.89 20.62 0.55
C CYS A 48 9.03 21.32 1.89
N LEU A 49 7.92 21.49 2.59
CA LEU A 49 7.84 22.08 3.91
C LEU A 49 7.36 21.02 4.90
N PRO A 50 8.12 20.73 5.96
CA PRO A 50 7.65 19.84 7.01
C PRO A 50 6.47 20.48 7.74
N GLY A 51 5.39 19.72 7.90
CA GLY A 51 4.29 20.07 8.81
C GLY A 51 4.74 19.96 10.27
N ARG A 52 4.10 20.70 11.14
CA ARG A 52 4.35 20.55 12.59
C ARG A 52 3.71 19.26 13.06
N GLY A 53 4.46 18.45 13.82
CA GLY A 53 3.95 17.24 14.43
C GLY A 53 2.75 17.51 15.34
N VAL A 54 1.76 16.63 15.26
CA VAL A 54 0.56 16.69 16.12
C VAL A 54 0.52 15.43 16.98
N ASN A 55 0.36 15.63 18.28
CA ASN A 55 0.04 14.55 19.22
C ASN A 55 -1.46 14.32 19.21
N LEU A 56 -1.86 13.08 19.05
CA LEU A 56 -3.24 12.64 19.14
C LEU A 56 -3.35 11.62 20.27
N ASP A 57 -4.32 11.83 21.15
CA ASP A 57 -4.60 10.95 22.27
C ASP A 57 -6.04 10.44 22.15
N LEU A 58 -6.22 9.13 22.23
CA LEU A 58 -7.52 8.49 22.25
C LEU A 58 -7.59 7.53 23.44
N ARG A 59 -8.61 7.70 24.27
CA ARG A 59 -8.89 6.80 25.38
C ARG A 59 -10.11 5.94 25.05
N LEU A 60 -9.92 4.63 25.03
CA LEU A 60 -10.97 3.64 24.84
C LEU A 60 -11.33 3.05 26.20
N GLY A 61 -12.58 3.23 26.62
CA GLY A 61 -13.10 2.57 27.83
C GLY A 61 -13.17 1.05 27.62
N ILE A 62 -12.93 0.30 28.68
CA ILE A 62 -13.03 -1.18 28.64
C ILE A 62 -14.46 -1.62 28.87
N ASP A 63 -15.25 -0.75 29.44
CA ASP A 63 -16.53 -1.16 29.96
C ASP A 63 -17.63 -1.08 28.91
N ASP A 64 -18.42 -2.12 29.00
CA ASP A 64 -19.74 -2.27 28.44
C ASP A 64 -19.80 -2.97 27.09
N ARG A 65 -20.17 -4.22 27.15
CA ARG A 65 -20.65 -5.03 26.02
C ARG A 65 -21.72 -4.32 25.18
N SER A 66 -22.32 -3.24 25.70
CA SER A 66 -23.23 -2.35 25.00
C SER A 66 -22.51 -1.29 24.14
N LEU A 67 -21.25 -0.92 24.49
CA LEU A 67 -20.46 0.08 23.76
C LEU A 67 -19.94 -0.42 22.42
N SER A 68 -19.84 -1.73 22.23
CA SER A 68 -19.40 -2.33 20.97
C SER A 68 -20.22 -1.91 19.74
N LYS A 69 -21.39 -1.28 19.96
CA LYS A 69 -22.29 -0.84 18.90
C LYS A 69 -22.41 0.69 18.76
N ARG A 70 -21.72 1.46 19.60
CA ARG A 70 -21.77 2.93 19.50
C ARG A 70 -20.95 3.40 18.32
N LYS A 71 -21.62 3.90 17.30
CA LYS A 71 -21.00 4.54 16.15
C LYS A 71 -20.73 5.99 16.48
N THR A 72 -19.48 6.41 16.41
CA THR A 72 -19.13 7.83 16.49
C THR A 72 -19.55 8.56 15.21
N GLU A 73 -19.55 9.89 15.22
CA GLU A 73 -19.76 10.70 14.01
C GLU A 73 -18.78 10.34 12.88
N TRP A 74 -17.58 9.92 13.22
CA TRP A 74 -16.53 9.50 12.28
C TRP A 74 -16.78 8.14 11.65
N PHE A 75 -17.68 7.32 12.18
CA PHE A 75 -17.90 5.96 11.68
C PHE A 75 -18.23 5.92 10.19
N LYS A 76 -19.08 6.83 9.72
CA LYS A 76 -19.44 6.92 8.30
C LYS A 76 -18.25 7.28 7.42
N HIS A 77 -17.42 8.21 7.87
CA HIS A 77 -16.21 8.64 7.17
C HIS A 77 -15.17 7.52 7.12
N ILE A 78 -14.94 6.84 8.23
CA ILE A 78 -14.03 5.69 8.33
C ILE A 78 -14.50 4.55 7.42
N LYS A 79 -15.79 4.19 7.49
CA LYS A 79 -16.37 3.13 6.63
C LYS A 79 -16.23 3.46 5.15
N ASN A 80 -16.54 4.70 4.77
CA ASN A 80 -16.42 5.14 3.38
C ASN A 80 -14.95 5.16 2.90
N ALA A 81 -14.01 5.59 3.74
CA ALA A 81 -12.59 5.51 3.42
C ALA A 81 -12.12 4.06 3.32
N ALA A 82 -12.51 3.19 4.26
CA ALA A 82 -12.14 1.78 4.25
C ALA A 82 -12.68 1.03 3.02
N SER A 83 -13.87 1.37 2.54
CA SER A 83 -14.46 0.74 1.34
C SER A 83 -13.74 1.10 0.03
N LYS A 84 -12.90 2.12 0.05
CA LYS A 84 -12.07 2.53 -1.10
C LYS A 84 -10.73 1.81 -1.15
N PHE A 85 -10.37 1.07 -0.11
CA PHE A 85 -9.15 0.26 -0.15
C PHE A 85 -9.28 -0.85 -1.18
N PRO A 86 -8.27 -1.04 -2.03
CA PRO A 86 -8.26 -2.13 -2.97
C PRO A 86 -8.36 -3.48 -2.27
N PRO A 87 -9.06 -4.43 -2.87
CA PRO A 87 -9.14 -5.79 -2.36
C PRO A 87 -7.75 -6.43 -2.33
N LYS A 88 -7.56 -7.38 -1.42
CA LYS A 88 -6.38 -8.24 -1.46
C LYS A 88 -6.47 -9.12 -2.71
N ALA A 89 -5.41 -9.15 -3.51
CA ALA A 89 -5.35 -10.04 -4.66
C ALA A 89 -5.30 -11.51 -4.22
N GLN A 90 -5.77 -12.39 -5.10
CA GLN A 90 -5.51 -13.81 -4.98
C GLN A 90 -4.01 -14.05 -5.22
N THR A 91 -3.31 -14.47 -4.19
CA THR A 91 -1.83 -14.54 -4.20
C THR A 91 -1.29 -15.71 -5.00
N ASP A 92 -2.10 -16.72 -5.32
CA ASP A 92 -1.77 -17.87 -6.16
C ASP A 92 -1.57 -17.51 -7.63
N VAL A 93 -2.15 -16.39 -8.07
CA VAL A 93 -2.01 -15.89 -9.44
C VAL A 93 -0.69 -15.15 -9.66
N PHE A 94 -0.11 -14.60 -8.58
CA PHE A 94 1.08 -13.77 -8.65
C PHE A 94 2.31 -14.46 -8.06
N LYS A 95 3.47 -14.21 -8.65
CA LYS A 95 4.78 -14.64 -8.14
C LYS A 95 5.74 -13.46 -8.13
N ALA A 96 6.49 -13.34 -7.06
CA ALA A 96 7.56 -12.35 -6.93
C ALA A 96 8.90 -13.06 -6.85
N ASN A 97 9.85 -12.67 -7.70
CA ASN A 97 11.21 -13.20 -7.73
C ASN A 97 12.20 -12.04 -7.63
N LEU A 98 13.35 -12.30 -7.02
CA LEU A 98 14.48 -11.37 -7.02
C LEU A 98 15.59 -11.94 -7.90
N ASP A 99 15.85 -11.28 -9.00
CA ASP A 99 17.05 -11.53 -9.80
C ASP A 99 18.21 -10.68 -9.27
N ILE A 100 19.12 -11.32 -8.54
CA ILE A 100 20.28 -10.68 -7.95
C ILE A 100 21.24 -10.18 -9.03
N SER A 101 21.35 -10.89 -10.15
CA SER A 101 22.31 -10.57 -11.23
C SER A 101 21.95 -9.27 -11.93
N SER A 102 20.68 -9.05 -12.20
CA SER A 102 20.17 -7.82 -12.82
C SER A 102 19.79 -6.74 -11.79
N ASN A 103 19.81 -7.07 -10.49
CA ASN A 103 19.35 -6.22 -9.40
C ASN A 103 17.89 -5.74 -9.61
N ARG A 104 17.02 -6.66 -10.02
CA ARG A 104 15.61 -6.39 -10.30
C ARG A 104 14.70 -7.37 -9.57
N PHE A 105 13.50 -6.90 -9.25
CA PHE A 105 12.39 -7.76 -8.90
C PHE A 105 11.55 -8.01 -10.14
N ASP A 106 11.10 -9.24 -10.30
CA ASP A 106 10.13 -9.63 -11.31
C ASP A 106 8.82 -10.02 -10.63
N LEU A 107 7.77 -9.25 -10.88
CA LEU A 107 6.41 -9.59 -10.53
C LEU A 107 5.76 -10.26 -11.73
N GLN A 108 5.42 -11.53 -11.60
CA GLN A 108 4.84 -12.34 -12.67
C GLN A 108 3.43 -12.77 -12.31
N TRP A 109 2.56 -12.85 -13.33
CA TRP A 109 1.21 -13.37 -13.15
C TRP A 109 0.67 -14.03 -14.43
N LYS A 110 -0.31 -14.94 -14.24
CA LYS A 110 -0.98 -15.67 -15.31
C LYS A 110 -2.45 -15.30 -15.34
N ASN A 111 -3.05 -15.41 -16.54
CA ASN A 111 -4.51 -15.31 -16.71
C ASN A 111 -5.14 -14.03 -16.14
N PHE A 112 -4.41 -12.95 -16.14
CA PHE A 112 -4.89 -11.68 -15.63
C PHE A 112 -4.29 -10.53 -16.47
N PRO A 113 -5.09 -9.59 -16.93
CA PRO A 113 -6.55 -9.63 -16.94
C PRO A 113 -7.08 -10.74 -17.85
N GLN A 114 -8.31 -11.16 -17.60
CA GLN A 114 -8.89 -12.31 -18.34
C GLN A 114 -9.21 -12.01 -19.81
N SER A 115 -9.40 -10.73 -20.15
CA SER A 115 -9.70 -10.28 -21.52
C SER A 115 -9.35 -8.81 -21.67
N GLY A 116 -9.09 -8.38 -22.92
CA GLY A 116 -8.81 -7.00 -23.27
C GLY A 116 -7.31 -6.68 -23.32
N GLU A 117 -6.99 -5.50 -23.81
CA GLU A 117 -5.63 -4.96 -23.91
C GLU A 117 -5.22 -4.23 -22.63
N LEU A 118 -4.07 -4.58 -22.08
CA LEU A 118 -3.50 -3.99 -20.90
C LEU A 118 -2.72 -2.73 -21.30
N GLU A 119 -3.26 -1.54 -20.97
CA GLU A 119 -2.68 -0.26 -21.36
C GLU A 119 -1.62 0.26 -20.38
N ASP A 120 -1.85 0.09 -19.09
CA ASP A 120 -0.99 0.63 -18.03
C ASP A 120 -0.93 -0.35 -16.87
N VAL A 121 0.27 -0.55 -16.32
CA VAL A 121 0.49 -1.31 -15.08
C VAL A 121 1.56 -0.61 -14.27
N TYR A 122 1.31 -0.47 -12.99
CA TYR A 122 2.28 0.07 -12.06
C TYR A 122 2.16 -0.57 -10.68
N PHE A 123 3.30 -0.92 -10.09
CA PHE A 123 3.38 -1.44 -8.74
C PHE A 123 3.92 -0.38 -7.78
N PHE A 124 3.13 -0.05 -6.77
CA PHE A 124 3.50 0.87 -5.69
C PHE A 124 4.02 0.06 -4.51
N ASP A 125 5.33 0.02 -4.37
CA ASP A 125 5.97 -0.64 -3.24
C ASP A 125 5.84 0.21 -1.96
N ILE A 126 5.43 -0.43 -0.87
CA ILE A 126 5.33 0.21 0.45
C ILE A 126 6.45 -0.21 1.40
N THR A 127 7.39 -1.02 0.92
CA THR A 127 8.50 -1.55 1.70
C THR A 127 9.84 -0.91 1.35
N GLU A 128 9.80 0.10 0.47
CA GLU A 128 10.98 0.85 0.01
C GLU A 128 12.07 -0.03 -0.63
N GLN A 129 11.67 -1.18 -1.20
CA GLN A 129 12.59 -2.09 -1.88
C GLN A 129 12.80 -1.73 -3.35
N ILE A 130 11.84 -0.99 -3.94
CA ILE A 130 11.82 -0.65 -5.37
C ILE A 130 12.02 0.84 -5.54
N THR A 131 12.91 1.22 -6.46
CA THR A 131 13.12 2.64 -6.76
C THR A 131 12.01 3.19 -7.67
N SER A 132 11.69 4.47 -7.49
CA SER A 132 10.73 5.19 -8.33
C SER A 132 11.39 6.05 -9.41
N ASP A 133 12.72 6.09 -9.48
CA ASP A 133 13.46 6.90 -10.45
C ASP A 133 13.68 6.20 -11.80
N GLU A 134 13.41 4.90 -11.88
CA GLU A 134 13.43 4.15 -13.14
C GLU A 134 12.01 3.66 -13.50
N PRO A 135 11.67 3.62 -14.80
CA PRO A 135 10.40 3.10 -15.25
C PRO A 135 10.28 1.60 -14.97
N GLN A 136 9.11 1.17 -14.60
CA GLN A 136 8.75 -0.24 -14.52
C GLN A 136 8.48 -0.74 -15.94
N THR A 137 9.01 -1.92 -16.28
CA THR A 137 8.91 -2.49 -17.63
C THR A 137 7.98 -3.69 -17.63
N LEU A 138 6.90 -3.59 -18.41
CA LEU A 138 5.95 -4.68 -18.60
C LEU A 138 6.29 -5.47 -19.86
N GLU A 139 6.34 -6.79 -19.73
CA GLU A 139 6.58 -7.73 -20.84
C GLU A 139 5.52 -8.82 -20.84
N GLN A 140 5.01 -9.15 -22.03
CA GLN A 140 4.21 -10.33 -22.22
C GLN A 140 5.12 -11.55 -22.42
N THR A 141 4.86 -12.63 -21.71
CA THR A 141 5.62 -13.87 -21.78
C THR A 141 4.72 -15.01 -22.27
N GLU A 142 5.29 -16.16 -22.61
CA GLU A 142 4.51 -17.37 -22.96
C GLU A 142 3.56 -17.81 -21.84
N HIS A 143 3.84 -17.42 -20.62
CA HIS A 143 3.10 -17.85 -19.43
C HIS A 143 2.27 -16.75 -18.76
N GLY A 144 2.14 -15.58 -19.40
CA GLY A 144 1.39 -14.44 -18.85
C GLY A 144 2.18 -13.14 -18.96
N TRP A 145 2.23 -12.40 -17.89
CA TRP A 145 2.86 -11.09 -17.83
C TRP A 145 4.01 -11.06 -16.81
N LYS A 146 5.01 -10.24 -17.08
CA LYS A 146 6.12 -9.95 -16.19
C LYS A 146 6.31 -8.43 -16.07
N LEU A 147 6.27 -7.90 -14.86
CA LEU A 147 6.62 -6.53 -14.54
C LEU A 147 7.97 -6.51 -13.85
N SER A 148 8.96 -5.95 -14.54
CA SER A 148 10.32 -5.82 -14.01
C SER A 148 10.50 -4.49 -13.28
N LEU A 149 10.98 -4.56 -12.05
CA LEU A 149 11.06 -3.48 -11.08
C LEU A 149 12.51 -3.30 -10.62
N ARG A 150 13.06 -2.10 -10.74
CA ARG A 150 14.43 -1.84 -10.29
C ARG A 150 14.49 -1.84 -8.76
N ARG A 151 15.40 -2.61 -8.21
CA ARG A 151 15.67 -2.61 -6.77
C ARG A 151 16.33 -1.31 -6.34
N ALA A 152 15.86 -0.73 -5.23
CA ALA A 152 16.44 0.47 -4.66
C ALA A 152 17.87 0.21 -4.11
N ALA A 153 18.73 1.19 -4.21
CA ALA A 153 20.13 1.06 -3.73
C ALA A 153 20.22 0.84 -2.20
N TYR A 154 19.22 1.33 -1.46
CA TYR A 154 19.10 1.18 -0.01
C TYR A 154 18.20 0.01 0.41
N ALA A 155 17.72 -0.78 -0.55
CA ALA A 155 16.86 -1.91 -0.26
C ALA A 155 17.53 -2.97 0.63
N SER A 156 16.72 -3.66 1.43
CA SER A 156 17.18 -4.77 2.26
C SER A 156 17.93 -5.82 1.44
N VAL A 157 19.06 -6.29 1.91
CA VAL A 157 19.91 -7.27 1.20
C VAL A 157 19.14 -8.56 0.87
N LYS A 158 18.24 -8.98 1.74
CA LYS A 158 17.42 -10.19 1.56
C LYS A 158 15.96 -9.89 1.89
N PRO A 159 15.22 -9.20 1.01
CA PRO A 159 13.82 -8.96 1.25
C PRO A 159 13.06 -10.29 1.19
N LYS A 160 12.22 -10.53 2.17
CA LYS A 160 11.44 -11.77 2.27
C LYS A 160 10.08 -11.68 1.57
N ARG A 161 9.56 -10.46 1.43
CA ARG A 161 8.23 -10.24 0.89
C ARG A 161 8.21 -8.99 0.01
N MET A 162 7.41 -9.07 -1.05
CA MET A 162 6.99 -7.93 -1.85
C MET A 162 5.61 -7.51 -1.38
N HIS A 163 5.49 -6.31 -0.85
CA HIS A 163 4.25 -5.79 -0.32
C HIS A 163 3.95 -4.42 -0.93
N GLY A 164 2.77 -4.28 -1.51
CA GLY A 164 2.41 -3.05 -2.19
C GLY A 164 1.07 -3.14 -2.89
N TRP A 165 0.87 -2.22 -3.82
CA TRP A 165 -0.38 -2.06 -4.54
C TRP A 165 -0.11 -2.10 -6.03
N LEU A 166 -0.78 -3.03 -6.72
CA LEU A 166 -0.77 -3.11 -8.16
C LEU A 166 -1.93 -2.29 -8.70
N ARG A 167 -1.63 -1.35 -9.57
CA ARG A 167 -2.59 -0.61 -10.37
C ARG A 167 -2.49 -1.08 -11.81
N TRP A 168 -3.62 -1.25 -12.48
CA TRP A 168 -3.63 -1.51 -13.92
C TRP A 168 -4.82 -0.83 -14.57
N LYS A 169 -4.73 -0.65 -15.88
CA LYS A 169 -5.77 -0.10 -16.72
C LYS A 169 -5.94 -0.97 -17.95
N MET A 170 -7.18 -1.31 -18.27
CA MET A 170 -7.57 -1.97 -19.51
C MET A 170 -8.05 -0.94 -20.52
N ALA A 171 -7.90 -1.27 -21.80
CA ALA A 171 -8.42 -0.44 -22.90
C ALA A 171 -9.93 -0.17 -22.69
N GLY A 172 -10.29 1.12 -22.66
CA GLY A 172 -11.69 1.55 -22.46
C GLY A 172 -12.21 1.48 -21.04
N GLU A 173 -11.39 1.09 -20.06
CA GLU A 173 -11.79 1.00 -18.64
C GLU A 173 -11.07 2.05 -17.77
N GLY A 174 -11.50 2.20 -16.52
CA GLY A 174 -10.81 2.96 -15.50
C GLY A 174 -9.65 2.18 -14.87
N PHE A 175 -8.98 2.79 -13.89
CA PHE A 175 -7.95 2.10 -13.13
C PHE A 175 -8.54 1.07 -12.15
N HIS A 176 -7.93 -0.10 -12.16
CA HIS A 176 -8.15 -1.16 -11.20
C HIS A 176 -6.99 -1.22 -10.22
N TRP A 177 -7.24 -1.77 -9.05
CA TRP A 177 -6.25 -1.86 -7.98
C TRP A 177 -6.36 -3.17 -7.23
N ALA A 178 -5.22 -3.70 -6.82
CA ALA A 178 -5.16 -4.83 -5.90
C ALA A 178 -4.01 -4.67 -4.92
N ARG A 179 -4.20 -5.13 -3.70
CA ARG A 179 -3.13 -5.21 -2.70
C ARG A 179 -2.43 -6.55 -2.83
N LEU A 180 -1.11 -6.51 -2.99
CA LEU A 180 -0.24 -7.67 -3.04
C LEU A 180 0.56 -7.80 -1.74
N ASP A 181 0.76 -9.01 -1.31
CA ASP A 181 1.65 -9.37 -0.21
C ASP A 181 2.19 -10.77 -0.51
N LEU A 182 3.32 -10.84 -1.22
CA LEU A 182 3.89 -12.02 -1.82
C LEU A 182 5.21 -12.41 -1.18
N PRO A 183 5.49 -13.70 -0.93
CA PRO A 183 6.85 -14.14 -0.65
C PRO A 183 7.74 -13.87 -1.87
N ILE A 184 9.00 -13.57 -1.64
CA ILE A 184 10.02 -13.43 -2.68
C ILE A 184 10.82 -14.73 -2.73
N ASN A 185 10.91 -15.30 -3.92
CA ASN A 185 11.69 -16.51 -4.22
C ASN A 185 13.08 -16.15 -4.73
#